data_89891e03618afdc3de9e66114d665809
#
_entry.id   89891e03618afdc3de9e66114d665809
#
_cell.length_a   1.000
_cell.length_b   1.000
_cell.length_c   1.000
_cell.angle_alpha   90.00
_cell.angle_beta   90.00
_cell.angle_gamma   90.00
#
_symmetry.space_group_name_H-M   'P 1'
#
loop_
_entity.id
_entity.type
_entity.pdbx_description
1 polymer ?
#
loop_
_entity_poly.entity_id
_entity_poly.type
_entity_poly.pdbx_seq_one_letter_code
_entity_poly.pdbx_strand_id
1 'polypeptide(L)'
;YLDSYNIAIDYNAGTMHYIQYDDLEKEKEMIIPIKDTIYDPFAIVYYLQNLELEINQKHIFTYYSRKNIKSLELEILKSEKIKTPYSTDFCHLVVPKSTHGKYLLKNKGEMRIWYTSDKKQIPIKIQQKMRHGIMELLLEKYIEE
;
A
#
# COMPACT_ATOMS: atom_id res chain seq x y z
N TYR A 1 15.78 -3.33 17.07
CA TYR A 1 15.00 -2.29 17.78
C TYR A 1 13.57 -2.36 17.32
N LEU A 2 12.68 -2.80 18.21
CA LEU A 2 11.22 -2.78 17.97
C LEU A 2 10.67 -1.52 18.61
N ASP A 3 10.65 -0.43 17.86
CA ASP A 3 9.89 0.75 18.26
C ASP A 3 8.40 0.39 18.13
N SER A 4 7.65 0.46 19.21
CA SER A 4 6.21 0.37 19.18
C SER A 4 5.57 1.74 19.05
N TYR A 5 4.47 1.82 18.33
CA TYR A 5 3.71 3.05 18.22
C TYR A 5 2.20 2.77 18.15
N ASN A 6 1.43 3.73 18.62
CA ASN A 6 -0.02 3.74 18.53
C ASN A 6 -0.50 4.94 17.71
N ILE A 7 -1.50 4.71 16.89
CA ILE A 7 -2.12 5.75 16.08
C ILE A 7 -3.63 5.75 16.36
N ALA A 8 -4.15 6.90 16.69
CA ALA A 8 -5.59 7.14 16.80
C ALA A 8 -5.99 8.28 15.85
N ILE A 9 -7.00 8.03 15.02
CA ILE A 9 -7.50 9.00 14.06
C ILE A 9 -8.89 9.46 14.51
N ASP A 10 -9.04 10.76 14.72
CA ASP A 10 -10.32 11.39 14.99
C ASP A 10 -10.72 12.26 13.80
N TYR A 11 -11.62 11.75 12.98
CA TYR A 11 -12.11 12.47 11.80
C TYR A 11 -13.00 13.67 12.15
N ASN A 12 -13.67 13.64 13.30
CA ASN A 12 -14.50 14.76 13.73
C ASN A 12 -13.63 15.95 14.17
N ALA A 13 -12.54 15.68 14.86
CA ALA A 13 -11.57 16.70 15.25
C ALA A 13 -10.60 17.06 14.12
N GLY A 14 -10.51 16.23 13.07
CA GLY A 14 -9.55 16.41 11.98
C GLY A 14 -8.09 16.20 12.44
N THR A 15 -7.87 15.23 13.32
CA THR A 15 -6.53 14.98 13.90
C THR A 15 -6.13 13.52 13.87
N MET A 16 -4.84 13.26 13.70
CA MET A 16 -4.19 11.98 13.95
C MET A 16 -3.28 12.10 15.15
N HIS A 17 -3.51 11.28 16.15
CA HIS A 17 -2.71 11.23 17.37
C HIS A 17 -1.73 10.07 17.28
N TYR A 18 -0.46 10.37 17.30
CA TYR A 18 0.65 9.42 17.18
C TYR A 18 1.42 9.37 18.49
N ILE A 19 1.57 8.18 19.05
CA ILE A 19 2.34 7.91 20.25
C ILE A 19 3.41 6.89 19.94
N GLN A 20 4.66 7.21 20.17
CA GLN A 20 5.80 6.31 20.00
C GLN A 20 6.42 6.01 21.36
N TYR A 21 6.73 4.75 21.60
CA TYR A 21 7.47 4.28 22.75
C TYR A 21 8.87 3.88 22.31
N ASP A 22 9.89 4.37 22.99
CA ASP A 22 11.27 3.96 22.78
C ASP A 22 11.66 2.79 23.71
N ASP A 23 12.88 2.26 23.57
CA ASP A 23 13.40 1.15 24.37
C ASP A 23 13.49 1.49 25.90
N LEU A 24 13.39 2.76 26.26
CA LEU A 24 13.41 3.27 27.63
C LEU A 24 12.02 3.59 28.15
N GLU A 25 10.97 3.14 27.47
CA GLU A 25 9.57 3.45 27.77
C GLU A 25 9.25 4.96 27.79
N LYS A 26 10.07 5.75 27.11
CA LYS A 26 9.79 7.17 26.94
C LYS A 26 8.74 7.36 25.85
N GLU A 27 7.69 8.03 26.23
CA GLU A 27 6.58 8.37 25.36
C GLU A 27 6.87 9.63 24.56
N LYS A 28 6.70 9.54 23.24
CA LYS A 28 6.76 10.71 22.36
C LYS A 28 5.42 10.85 21.66
N GLU A 29 4.75 11.95 21.92
CA GLU A 29 3.41 12.24 21.42
C GLU A 29 3.45 13.32 20.34
N MET A 30 2.66 13.12 19.26
CA MET A 30 2.43 14.12 18.22
C MET A 30 0.97 14.16 17.83
N ILE A 31 0.44 15.35 17.60
CA ILE A 31 -0.88 15.57 17.02
C ILE A 31 -0.70 16.19 15.65
N ILE A 32 -1.24 15.52 14.61
CA ILE A 32 -1.09 15.91 13.21
C ILE A 32 -2.46 16.25 12.66
N PRO A 33 -2.66 17.43 12.05
CA PRO A 33 -3.91 17.76 11.38
C PRO A 33 -4.11 16.88 10.14
N ILE A 34 -5.34 16.42 9.92
CA ILE A 34 -5.73 15.64 8.74
C ILE A 34 -6.92 16.30 8.05
N LYS A 35 -6.94 16.18 6.71
CA LYS A 35 -8.03 16.72 5.88
C LYS A 35 -8.84 15.63 5.19
N ASP A 36 -8.20 14.50 4.90
CA ASP A 36 -8.77 13.42 4.10
C ASP A 36 -8.77 12.10 4.86
N THR A 37 -9.47 11.12 4.35
CA THR A 37 -9.40 9.74 4.85
C THR A 37 -7.97 9.22 4.75
N ILE A 38 -7.46 8.69 5.85
CA ILE A 38 -6.11 8.14 5.93
C ILE A 38 -6.20 6.62 5.93
N TYR A 39 -5.43 6.00 5.05
CA TYR A 39 -5.38 4.56 4.90
C TYR A 39 -4.16 3.97 5.59
N ASP A 40 -4.33 2.79 6.17
CA ASP A 40 -3.22 1.91 6.46
C ASP A 40 -2.58 1.47 5.14
N PRO A 41 -1.24 1.49 5.01
CA PRO A 41 -0.57 1.09 3.77
C PRO A 41 -0.94 -0.30 3.26
N PHE A 42 -1.21 -1.25 4.15
CA PHE A 42 -1.64 -2.60 3.77
C PHE A 42 -3.12 -2.63 3.36
N ALA A 43 -3.96 -1.81 3.98
CA ALA A 43 -5.37 -1.72 3.63
C ALA A 43 -5.59 -1.24 2.19
N ILE A 44 -4.67 -0.47 1.63
CA ILE A 44 -4.75 0.00 0.24
C ILE A 44 -4.80 -1.17 -0.74
N VAL A 45 -4.05 -2.23 -0.49
CA VAL A 45 -4.05 -3.44 -1.34
C VAL A 45 -5.45 -4.06 -1.42
N TYR A 46 -6.15 -4.13 -0.28
CA TYR A 46 -7.53 -4.64 -0.22
C TYR A 46 -8.54 -3.64 -0.78
N TYR A 47 -8.32 -2.37 -0.53
CA TYR A 47 -9.20 -1.32 -1.05
C TYR A 47 -9.25 -1.33 -2.58
N LEU A 48 -8.12 -1.56 -3.24
CA LEU A 48 -8.03 -1.66 -4.70
C LEU A 48 -8.85 -2.81 -5.28
N GLN A 49 -9.11 -3.87 -4.53
CA GLN A 49 -9.98 -4.95 -4.98
C GLN A 49 -11.42 -4.50 -5.23
N ASN A 50 -11.86 -3.45 -4.55
CA ASN A 50 -13.21 -2.92 -4.63
C ASN A 50 -13.35 -1.75 -5.62
N LEU A 51 -12.25 -1.31 -6.21
CA LEU A 51 -12.24 -0.29 -7.25
C LEU A 51 -12.27 -0.94 -8.64
N GLU A 52 -12.92 -0.30 -9.56
CA GLU A 52 -12.84 -0.66 -10.96
C GLU A 52 -11.48 -0.18 -11.52
N LEU A 53 -10.58 -1.12 -11.78
CA LEU A 53 -9.24 -0.82 -12.26
C LEU A 53 -9.23 -0.79 -13.79
N GLU A 54 -8.92 0.36 -14.36
CA GLU A 54 -8.77 0.57 -15.80
C GLU A 54 -7.35 1.01 -16.16
N ILE A 55 -6.86 0.55 -17.31
CA ILE A 55 -5.53 0.92 -17.79
C ILE A 55 -5.44 2.44 -17.99
N ASN A 56 -4.30 3.01 -17.61
CA ASN A 56 -4.00 4.44 -17.62
C ASN A 56 -4.77 5.27 -16.58
N GLN A 57 -5.55 4.65 -15.71
CA GLN A 57 -6.12 5.34 -14.57
C GLN A 57 -5.08 5.59 -13.48
N LYS A 58 -5.31 6.66 -12.74
CA LYS A 58 -4.53 7.03 -11.56
C LYS A 58 -5.46 7.25 -10.38
N HIS A 59 -5.12 6.64 -9.26
CA HIS A 59 -5.82 6.81 -8.00
C HIS A 59 -4.88 7.40 -6.96
N ILE A 60 -5.34 8.39 -6.22
CA ILE A 60 -4.55 9.05 -5.19
C ILE A 60 -5.12 8.70 -3.82
N PHE A 61 -4.24 8.23 -2.93
CA PHE A 61 -4.57 7.88 -1.55
C PHE A 61 -3.68 8.63 -0.59
N THR A 62 -4.23 8.95 0.57
CA THR A 62 -3.48 9.48 1.69
C THR A 62 -3.22 8.36 2.70
N TYR A 63 -1.98 8.17 3.09
CA TYR A 63 -1.59 7.15 4.06
C TYR A 63 -0.63 7.73 5.10
N TYR A 64 -0.50 7.05 6.23
CA TYR A 64 0.50 7.41 7.20
C TYR A 64 1.76 6.53 7.09
N SER A 65 2.90 7.14 7.32
CA SER A 65 4.17 6.44 7.42
C SER A 65 4.95 7.02 8.59
N ARG A 66 5.04 6.25 9.67
CA ARG A 66 5.64 6.72 10.92
C ARG A 66 5.00 8.04 11.39
N LYS A 67 5.76 9.14 11.36
CA LYS A 67 5.31 10.46 11.82
C LYS A 67 4.70 11.34 10.73
N ASN A 68 4.63 10.85 9.51
CA ASN A 68 4.26 11.67 8.36
C ASN A 68 3.01 11.14 7.67
N ILE A 69 2.18 12.08 7.24
CA ILE A 69 1.10 11.83 6.30
C ILE A 69 1.65 12.06 4.89
N LYS A 70 1.47 11.07 4.02
CA LYS A 70 1.97 11.09 2.65
C LYS A 70 0.85 10.76 1.68
N SER A 71 0.99 11.24 0.46
CA SER A 71 0.10 10.88 -0.63
C SER A 71 0.77 9.87 -1.55
N LEU A 72 -0.02 8.91 -1.98
CA LEU A 72 0.34 7.81 -2.85
C LEU A 72 -0.48 7.88 -4.12
N GLU A 73 0.18 7.83 -5.26
CA GLU A 73 -0.44 7.68 -6.56
C GLU A 73 -0.29 6.23 -7.03
N LEU A 74 -1.41 5.60 -7.35
CA LEU A 74 -1.46 4.26 -7.94
C LEU A 74 -1.77 4.39 -9.42
N GLU A 75 -0.86 3.94 -10.26
CA GLU A 75 -1.01 3.95 -11.71
C GLU A 75 -1.21 2.52 -12.22
N ILE A 76 -2.24 2.33 -13.04
CA ILE A 76 -2.52 1.06 -13.71
C ILE A 76 -1.87 1.12 -15.09
N LEU A 77 -0.76 0.39 -15.26
CA LEU A 77 0.12 0.55 -16.42
C LEU A 77 -0.30 -0.29 -17.62
N LYS A 78 -0.57 -1.56 -17.40
CA LYS A 78 -0.80 -2.53 -18.48
C LYS A 78 -1.54 -3.76 -17.98
N SER A 79 -2.05 -4.53 -18.95
CA SER A 79 -2.55 -5.86 -18.70
C SER A 79 -1.58 -6.90 -19.27
N GLU A 80 -1.28 -7.91 -18.51
CA GLU A 80 -0.40 -9.01 -18.95
C GLU A 80 -0.78 -10.33 -18.26
N LYS A 81 -0.38 -11.44 -18.89
CA LYS A 81 -0.66 -12.78 -18.39
C LYS A 81 0.36 -13.17 -17.32
N ILE A 82 -0.12 -13.55 -16.16
CA ILE A 82 0.70 -13.94 -15.00
C ILE A 82 0.37 -15.35 -14.57
N LYS A 83 1.39 -16.15 -14.37
CA LYS A 83 1.30 -17.51 -13.83
C LYS A 83 1.74 -17.54 -12.37
N THR A 84 0.88 -18.11 -11.52
CA THR A 84 1.16 -18.36 -10.11
C THR A 84 0.80 -19.82 -9.77
N PRO A 85 1.18 -20.35 -8.59
CA PRO A 85 0.69 -21.64 -8.14
C PRO A 85 -0.84 -21.75 -8.07
N TYR A 86 -1.51 -20.62 -7.83
CA TYR A 86 -2.97 -20.54 -7.79
C TYR A 86 -3.60 -20.67 -9.17
N SER A 87 -3.11 -19.93 -10.17
CA SER A 87 -3.72 -19.87 -11.52
C SER A 87 -2.83 -19.17 -12.53
N THR A 88 -3.31 -19.17 -13.78
CA THR A 88 -2.76 -18.34 -14.85
C THR A 88 -3.86 -17.40 -15.33
N ASP A 89 -3.69 -16.11 -15.10
CA ASP A 89 -4.70 -15.10 -15.36
C ASP A 89 -4.13 -13.86 -16.06
N PHE A 90 -4.99 -13.17 -16.81
CA PHE A 90 -4.71 -11.79 -17.19
C PHE A 90 -4.86 -10.89 -15.99
N CYS A 91 -3.86 -10.05 -15.79
CA CYS A 91 -3.77 -9.17 -14.64
C CYS A 91 -3.47 -7.74 -15.05
N HIS A 92 -4.00 -6.80 -14.27
CA HIS A 92 -3.59 -5.41 -14.32
C HIS A 92 -2.38 -5.20 -13.42
N LEU A 93 -1.34 -4.56 -13.98
CA LEU A 93 -0.17 -4.14 -13.22
C LEU A 93 -0.42 -2.78 -12.59
N VAL A 94 -0.41 -2.73 -11.27
CA VAL A 94 -0.54 -1.50 -10.48
C VAL A 94 0.80 -1.15 -9.86
N VAL A 95 1.26 0.08 -10.09
CA VAL A 95 2.52 0.60 -9.56
C VAL A 95 2.24 1.78 -8.62
N PRO A 96 2.50 1.61 -7.31
CA PRO A 96 2.41 2.71 -6.38
C PRO A 96 3.64 3.63 -6.46
N LYS A 97 3.39 4.93 -6.53
CA LYS A 97 4.41 5.99 -6.52
C LYS A 97 4.04 7.07 -5.52
N SER A 98 5.03 7.77 -4.99
CA SER A 98 4.72 8.99 -4.27
C SER A 98 4.23 10.06 -5.26
N THR A 99 3.41 11.02 -4.80
CA THR A 99 2.92 12.11 -5.64
C THR A 99 4.03 13.01 -6.20
N HIS A 100 5.25 12.90 -5.67
CA HIS A 100 6.44 13.61 -6.15
C HIS A 100 7.27 12.78 -7.15
N GLY A 101 6.73 11.66 -7.66
CA GLY A 101 7.44 10.78 -8.58
C GLY A 101 8.56 9.94 -7.96
N LYS A 102 8.69 9.96 -6.63
CA LYS A 102 9.68 9.14 -5.91
C LYS A 102 9.07 7.78 -5.54
N TYR A 103 9.91 6.75 -5.52
CA TYR A 103 9.49 5.44 -5.06
C TYR A 103 9.11 5.44 -3.58
N LEU A 104 8.09 4.66 -3.21
CA LEU A 104 7.54 4.59 -1.85
C LEU A 104 8.51 4.18 -0.77
N LEU A 105 9.51 3.41 -1.11
CA LEU A 105 10.40 2.79 -0.15
C LEU A 105 11.71 3.58 -0.05
N LYS A 106 12.22 3.73 1.16
CA LYS A 106 13.46 4.45 1.46
C LYS A 106 14.65 4.02 0.60
N ASN A 107 14.65 2.81 0.06
CA ASN A 107 15.75 2.21 -0.70
C ASN A 107 15.58 2.31 -2.21
N LYS A 108 14.82 3.28 -2.71
CA LYS A 108 14.52 3.42 -4.14
C LYS A 108 13.88 2.17 -4.76
N GLY A 109 13.17 1.39 -3.94
CA GLY A 109 12.49 0.19 -4.38
C GLY A 109 11.19 0.51 -5.09
N GLU A 110 11.01 -0.05 -6.27
CA GLU A 110 9.76 -0.08 -6.97
C GLU A 110 8.93 -1.26 -6.50
N MET A 111 7.67 -1.00 -6.15
CA MET A 111 6.69 -2.03 -5.86
C MET A 111 5.79 -2.23 -7.06
N ARG A 112 5.46 -3.49 -7.36
CA ARG A 112 4.54 -3.86 -8.42
C ARG A 112 3.53 -4.85 -7.89
N ILE A 113 2.26 -4.62 -8.19
CA ILE A 113 1.17 -5.49 -7.75
C ILE A 113 0.35 -5.87 -8.98
N TRP A 114 0.13 -7.18 -9.16
CA TRP A 114 -0.73 -7.70 -10.22
C TRP A 114 -2.05 -8.18 -9.66
N TYR A 115 -3.12 -7.55 -10.11
CA TYR A 115 -4.50 -7.91 -9.79
C TYR A 115 -5.13 -8.64 -10.98
N THR A 116 -5.89 -9.69 -10.72
CA THR A 116 -6.68 -10.33 -11.78
C THR A 116 -7.60 -9.31 -12.44
N SER A 117 -7.77 -9.42 -13.77
CA SER A 117 -8.61 -8.49 -14.54
C SER A 117 -10.10 -8.81 -14.50
N ASP A 118 -10.48 -9.89 -13.83
CA ASP A 118 -11.89 -10.23 -13.58
C ASP A 118 -12.51 -9.35 -12.49
N LYS A 119 -13.79 -9.55 -12.22
CA LYS A 119 -14.52 -8.76 -11.21
C LYS A 119 -13.98 -8.91 -9.79
N LYS A 120 -13.28 -10.00 -9.49
CA LYS A 120 -12.74 -10.27 -8.16
C LYS A 120 -11.50 -9.44 -7.86
N GLN A 121 -10.73 -9.08 -8.90
CA GLN A 121 -9.51 -8.28 -8.76
C GLN A 121 -8.60 -8.77 -7.63
N ILE A 122 -8.26 -10.05 -7.65
CA ILE A 122 -7.43 -10.68 -6.63
C ILE A 122 -5.97 -10.30 -6.85
N PRO A 123 -5.25 -9.82 -5.83
CA PRO A 123 -3.81 -9.61 -5.94
C PRO A 123 -3.10 -10.96 -5.94
N ILE A 124 -2.57 -11.38 -7.07
CA ILE A 124 -1.93 -12.70 -7.22
C ILE A 124 -0.42 -12.67 -7.21
N LYS A 125 0.18 -11.51 -7.46
CA LYS A 125 1.63 -11.34 -7.47
C LYS A 125 2.00 -9.96 -6.96
N ILE A 126 2.98 -9.93 -6.06
CA ILE A 126 3.58 -8.70 -5.55
C ILE A 126 5.09 -8.82 -5.72
N GLN A 127 5.70 -7.84 -6.37
CA GLN A 127 7.15 -7.70 -6.46
C GLN A 127 7.59 -6.41 -5.77
N GLN A 128 8.69 -6.50 -5.06
CA GLN A 128 9.32 -5.37 -4.43
C GLN A 128 10.81 -5.40 -4.71
N LYS A 129 11.30 -4.37 -5.39
CA LYS A 129 12.72 -4.19 -5.63
C LYS A 129 13.39 -3.72 -4.34
N MET A 130 14.32 -4.49 -3.84
CA MET A 130 15.11 -4.20 -2.67
C MET A 130 16.55 -3.82 -3.07
N ARG A 131 17.33 -3.30 -2.12
CA ARG A 131 18.73 -2.92 -2.37
C ARG A 131 19.57 -4.06 -2.95
N HIS A 132 19.31 -5.29 -2.53
CA HIS A 132 20.10 -6.47 -2.87
C HIS A 132 19.34 -7.54 -3.66
N GLY A 133 18.25 -7.18 -4.31
CA GLY A 133 17.48 -8.11 -5.10
C GLY A 133 16.02 -7.76 -5.22
N ILE A 134 15.23 -8.72 -5.66
CA ILE A 134 13.78 -8.59 -5.82
C ILE A 134 13.11 -9.60 -4.89
N MET A 135 12.22 -9.10 -4.03
CA MET A 135 11.30 -9.94 -3.28
C MET A 135 10.05 -10.18 -4.13
N GLU A 136 9.61 -11.42 -4.21
CA GLU A 136 8.42 -11.81 -4.95
C GLU A 136 7.50 -12.64 -4.07
N LEU A 137 6.22 -12.25 -4.02
CA LEU A 137 5.16 -13.00 -3.36
C LEU A 137 4.17 -13.46 -4.44
N LEU A 138 3.90 -14.76 -4.46
CA LEU A 138 2.94 -15.38 -5.38
C LEU A 138 1.79 -15.97 -4.58
N LEU A 139 0.57 -15.77 -5.05
CA LEU A 139 -0.60 -16.39 -4.45
C LEU A 139 -0.59 -17.89 -4.69
N GLU A 140 -0.73 -18.66 -3.62
CA GLU A 140 -0.86 -20.12 -3.69
C GLU A 140 -2.30 -20.59 -3.59
N LYS A 141 -3.09 -19.91 -2.77
CA LYS A 141 -4.47 -20.31 -2.48
C LYS A 141 -5.35 -19.11 -2.17
N TYR A 142 -6.58 -19.14 -2.67
CA TYR A 142 -7.60 -18.16 -2.37
C TYR A 142 -8.84 -18.90 -1.83
N ILE A 143 -9.35 -18.43 -0.69
CA ILE A 143 -10.56 -18.97 -0.07
C ILE A 143 -11.57 -17.85 0.03
N GLU A 144 -12.73 -18.06 -0.56
CA GLU A 144 -13.87 -17.16 -0.50
C GLU A 144 -14.83 -17.68 0.57
N GLU A 145 -15.14 -16.86 1.57
CA GLU A 145 -16.12 -17.16 2.59
C GLU A 145 -17.50 -16.62 2.22
#